data_51febce2c463a581cd4518fd8640a3b0
#
_entry.id   51febce2c463a581cd4518fd8640a3b0
#
_cell.length_a   1.000
_cell.length_b   1.000
_cell.length_c   1.000
_cell.angle_alpha   90.00
_cell.angle_beta   90.00
_cell.angle_gamma   90.00
#
_symmetry.space_group_name_H-M   'P 1'
#
loop_
_entity.id
_entity.type
_entity.pdbx_description
1 polymer ?
#
loop_
_entity_poly.entity_id
_entity_poly.type
_entity_poly.pdbx_seq_one_letter_code
_entity_poly.pdbx_strand_id
1 'polypeptide(L)'
;MYQTLKNLSPSQQIGAMFVLVFGLLLLASLTLFFLSMREYDDAQAQQRHRERIQNLSGLSRTSWALIFVFWVAWLAGDITRLVLFALGSFFALREFLTLSPTRQGDHRSLVLAFFGVLPFQYFLVGTEHFDLFTVFIPVYVFLALPVASALADDPVRFLERNAKLQWGIMVCIYGMSHVPALMLLDFPSYDKQSAFLVLFLVLVVQTCMVTQHLVARYRPRPPVAAQISQSFTWHSWGWGMAAGSLLGTLLAGITPFVPVQAFALSLIACAAGSLGHLVMKALKRDRGIPIWRGQGKAVTGAGGMLDRIDSLCFAAPVFFHSVRWYFGL
;
A
#
# COMPACT_ATOMS: atom_id res chain seq x y z
N MET A 1 -23.15 -11.11 13.59
CA MET A 1 -22.11 -10.13 13.24
C MET A 1 -22.40 -9.39 11.93
N TYR A 2 -22.61 -10.08 10.78
CA TYR A 2 -22.93 -9.42 9.50
C TYR A 2 -24.16 -8.51 9.60
N GLN A 3 -25.31 -9.01 10.05
CA GLN A 3 -26.55 -8.21 10.21
C GLN A 3 -26.39 -7.08 11.24
N THR A 4 -25.65 -7.32 12.31
CA THR A 4 -25.39 -6.30 13.35
C THR A 4 -24.58 -5.13 12.77
N LEU A 5 -23.53 -5.41 12.01
CA LEU A 5 -22.72 -4.38 11.35
C LEU A 5 -23.49 -3.63 10.26
N LYS A 6 -24.36 -4.34 9.53
CA LYS A 6 -25.19 -3.74 8.47
C LYS A 6 -26.24 -2.78 9.04
N ASN A 7 -26.73 -3.02 10.23
CA ASN A 7 -27.79 -2.21 10.88
C ASN A 7 -27.25 -1.01 11.66
N LEU A 8 -25.91 -0.85 11.77
CA LEU A 8 -25.32 0.34 12.41
C LEU A 8 -25.53 1.58 11.55
N SER A 9 -25.81 2.71 12.19
CA SER A 9 -25.81 4.02 11.51
C SER A 9 -24.40 4.38 11.01
N PRO A 10 -24.28 5.26 9.99
CA PRO A 10 -22.95 5.67 9.48
C PRO A 10 -22.03 6.20 10.57
N SER A 11 -22.53 6.98 11.52
CA SER A 11 -21.78 7.50 12.67
C SER A 11 -21.29 6.40 13.62
N GLN A 12 -22.14 5.40 13.88
CA GLN A 12 -21.76 4.24 14.71
C GLN A 12 -20.70 3.37 14.02
N GLN A 13 -20.77 3.22 12.70
CA GLN A 13 -19.75 2.50 11.92
C GLN A 13 -18.40 3.22 11.97
N ILE A 14 -18.39 4.55 11.80
CA ILE A 14 -17.18 5.37 11.95
C ILE A 14 -16.61 5.19 13.36
N GLY A 15 -17.43 5.27 14.40
CA GLY A 15 -17.00 5.04 15.79
C GLY A 15 -16.42 3.65 16.01
N ALA A 16 -17.10 2.60 15.52
CA ALA A 16 -16.63 1.23 15.62
C ALA A 16 -15.28 1.02 14.88
N MET A 17 -15.13 1.62 13.72
CA MET A 17 -13.90 1.62 12.93
C MET A 17 -12.75 2.32 13.67
N PHE A 18 -13.04 3.48 14.26
CA PHE A 18 -12.07 4.22 15.08
C PHE A 18 -11.60 3.34 16.25
N VAL A 19 -12.53 2.78 17.02
CA VAL A 19 -12.22 1.89 18.15
C VAL A 19 -11.40 0.68 17.69
N LEU A 20 -11.73 0.06 16.57
CA LEU A 20 -11.01 -1.10 16.05
C LEU A 20 -9.56 -0.73 15.66
N VAL A 21 -9.37 0.31 14.87
CA VAL A 21 -8.04 0.70 14.36
C VAL A 21 -7.15 1.20 15.51
N PHE A 22 -7.66 2.12 16.34
CA PHE A 22 -6.92 2.63 17.49
C PHE A 22 -6.70 1.54 18.54
N GLY A 23 -7.68 0.66 18.77
CA GLY A 23 -7.55 -0.47 19.67
C GLY A 23 -6.45 -1.44 19.25
N LEU A 24 -6.37 -1.79 17.96
CA LEU A 24 -5.30 -2.62 17.43
C LEU A 24 -3.91 -1.95 17.57
N LEU A 25 -3.82 -0.65 17.30
CA LEU A 25 -2.57 0.09 17.48
C LEU A 25 -2.16 0.18 18.95
N LEU A 26 -3.10 0.43 19.85
CA LEU A 26 -2.84 0.43 21.29
C LEU A 26 -2.36 -0.94 21.76
N LEU A 27 -3.03 -2.02 21.36
CA LEU A 27 -2.60 -3.38 21.66
C LEU A 27 -1.19 -3.68 21.14
N ALA A 28 -0.89 -3.28 19.90
CA ALA A 28 0.44 -3.43 19.33
C ALA A 28 1.49 -2.60 20.09
N SER A 29 1.15 -1.39 20.49
CA SER A 29 2.05 -0.52 21.27
C SER A 29 2.28 -1.05 22.69
N LEU A 30 1.23 -1.56 23.35
CA LEU A 30 1.32 -2.21 24.66
C LEU A 30 2.16 -3.49 24.60
N THR A 31 1.95 -4.34 23.60
CA THR A 31 2.78 -5.54 23.41
C THR A 31 4.24 -5.20 23.19
N LEU A 32 4.54 -4.16 22.42
CA LEU A 32 5.90 -3.65 22.24
C LEU A 32 6.49 -3.12 23.55
N PHE A 33 5.70 -2.39 24.34
CA PHE A 33 6.11 -1.87 25.62
C PHE A 33 6.49 -3.01 26.58
N PHE A 34 5.64 -4.02 26.74
CA PHE A 34 5.95 -5.19 27.58
C PHE A 34 7.15 -5.99 27.05
N LEU A 35 7.28 -6.13 25.73
CA LEU A 35 8.44 -6.76 25.13
C LEU A 35 9.73 -5.97 25.39
N SER A 36 9.68 -4.63 25.41
CA SER A 36 10.85 -3.79 25.66
C SER A 36 11.39 -3.90 27.09
N MET A 37 10.54 -4.29 28.04
CA MET A 37 10.91 -4.50 29.45
C MET A 37 11.60 -5.84 29.69
N ARG A 38 11.65 -6.73 28.69
CA ARG A 38 12.25 -8.05 28.84
C ARG A 38 13.78 -7.95 28.75
N GLU A 39 14.46 -8.38 29.79
CA GLU A 39 15.91 -8.45 29.87
C GLU A 39 16.41 -9.87 29.58
N TYR A 40 17.59 -9.96 29.01
CA TYR A 40 18.28 -11.22 28.70
C TYR A 40 19.66 -11.20 29.33
N ASP A 41 20.06 -12.30 29.94
CA ASP A 41 21.35 -12.43 30.62
C ASP A 41 22.55 -12.45 29.64
N ASP A 42 22.34 -12.91 28.40
CA ASP A 42 23.36 -12.91 27.35
C ASP A 42 23.43 -11.54 26.63
N ALA A 43 24.62 -10.92 26.66
CA ALA A 43 24.88 -9.62 26.05
C ALA A 43 24.54 -9.56 24.54
N GLN A 44 24.81 -10.66 23.80
CA GLN A 44 24.47 -10.72 22.36
C GLN A 44 22.98 -10.86 22.13
N ALA A 45 22.28 -11.63 22.96
CA ALA A 45 20.83 -11.75 22.92
C ALA A 45 20.16 -10.42 23.26
N GLN A 46 20.67 -9.72 24.27
CA GLN A 46 20.20 -8.38 24.66
C GLN A 46 20.39 -7.34 23.55
N GLN A 47 21.52 -7.34 22.85
CA GLN A 47 21.75 -6.40 21.75
C GLN A 47 20.79 -6.66 20.57
N ARG A 48 20.63 -7.92 20.14
CA ARG A 48 19.67 -8.32 19.11
C ARG A 48 18.24 -7.98 19.50
N HIS A 49 17.89 -8.12 20.77
CA HIS A 49 16.58 -7.75 21.29
C HIS A 49 16.35 -6.25 21.20
N ARG A 50 17.31 -5.41 21.64
CA ARG A 50 17.24 -3.94 21.56
C ARG A 50 17.10 -3.45 20.13
N GLU A 51 17.89 -3.96 19.19
CA GLU A 51 17.78 -3.63 17.76
C GLU A 51 16.39 -3.98 17.20
N ARG A 52 15.87 -5.14 17.58
CA ARG A 52 14.52 -5.59 17.18
C ARG A 52 13.44 -4.66 17.74
N ILE A 53 13.50 -4.30 19.02
CA ILE A 53 12.54 -3.39 19.65
C ILE A 53 12.62 -1.99 19.01
N GLN A 54 13.81 -1.48 18.75
CA GLN A 54 13.97 -0.19 18.05
C GLN A 54 13.32 -0.19 16.65
N ASN A 55 13.52 -1.26 15.89
CA ASN A 55 12.90 -1.41 14.58
C ASN A 55 11.37 -1.48 14.68
N LEU A 56 10.83 -2.28 15.61
CA LEU A 56 9.40 -2.42 15.82
C LEU A 56 8.75 -1.12 16.36
N SER A 57 9.43 -0.40 17.25
CA SER A 57 8.95 0.90 17.76
C SER A 57 8.93 1.98 16.66
N GLY A 58 9.93 1.95 15.77
CA GLY A 58 9.93 2.77 14.56
C GLY A 58 8.75 2.46 13.67
N LEU A 59 8.42 1.17 13.50
CA LEU A 59 7.24 0.72 12.76
C LEU A 59 5.93 1.22 13.40
N SER A 60 5.76 1.03 14.70
CA SER A 60 4.57 1.46 15.44
C SER A 60 4.36 2.97 15.33
N ARG A 61 5.40 3.76 15.57
CA ARG A 61 5.35 5.24 15.49
C ARG A 61 4.91 5.74 14.11
N THR A 62 5.40 5.12 13.04
CA THR A 62 5.00 5.52 11.69
C THR A 62 3.58 5.05 11.36
N SER A 63 3.15 3.90 11.89
CA SER A 63 1.75 3.45 11.73
C SER A 63 0.79 4.43 12.41
N TRP A 64 1.13 4.93 13.59
CA TRP A 64 0.38 6.01 14.26
C TRP A 64 0.31 7.28 13.41
N ALA A 65 1.44 7.71 12.84
CA ALA A 65 1.48 8.89 11.97
C ALA A 65 0.62 8.71 10.71
N LEU A 66 0.69 7.55 10.04
CA LEU A 66 -0.10 7.26 8.85
C LEU A 66 -1.60 7.23 9.15
N ILE A 67 -2.00 6.63 10.27
CA ILE A 67 -3.41 6.57 10.68
C ILE A 67 -3.90 7.96 11.07
N PHE A 68 -3.10 8.75 11.75
CA PHE A 68 -3.43 10.15 12.05
C PHE A 68 -3.63 10.96 10.76
N VAL A 69 -2.71 10.86 9.79
CA VAL A 69 -2.83 11.52 8.49
C VAL A 69 -4.09 11.05 7.76
N PHE A 70 -4.39 9.75 7.79
CA PHE A 70 -5.60 9.20 7.18
C PHE A 70 -6.87 9.79 7.81
N TRP A 71 -6.93 9.89 9.14
CA TRP A 71 -8.08 10.48 9.83
C TRP A 71 -8.23 11.97 9.56
N VAL A 72 -7.13 12.72 9.53
CA VAL A 72 -7.14 14.14 9.14
C VAL A 72 -7.64 14.28 7.71
N ALA A 73 -7.15 13.46 6.79
CA ALA A 73 -7.60 13.43 5.40
C ALA A 73 -9.11 13.15 5.29
N TRP A 74 -9.62 12.24 6.11
CA TRP A 74 -11.04 11.93 6.12
C TRP A 74 -11.91 13.07 6.62
N LEU A 75 -11.53 13.69 7.75
CA LEU A 75 -12.29 14.78 8.36
C LEU A 75 -12.25 16.08 7.56
N ALA A 76 -11.18 16.31 6.83
CA ALA A 76 -10.94 17.57 6.12
C ALA A 76 -11.62 17.69 4.74
N GLY A 77 -12.39 16.68 4.32
CA GLY A 77 -13.16 16.66 3.08
C GLY A 77 -12.38 16.14 1.86
N ASP A 78 -13.08 16.06 0.71
CA ASP A 78 -12.61 15.33 -0.48
C ASP A 78 -11.36 15.94 -1.10
N ILE A 79 -11.29 17.25 -1.23
CA ILE A 79 -10.12 17.95 -1.79
C ILE A 79 -8.87 17.72 -0.94
N THR A 80 -8.98 17.88 0.38
CA THR A 80 -7.83 17.67 1.30
C THR A 80 -7.34 16.23 1.24
N ARG A 81 -8.27 15.28 1.16
CA ARG A 81 -8.00 13.85 0.98
C ARG A 81 -7.19 13.59 -0.28
N LEU A 82 -7.62 14.11 -1.43
CA LEU A 82 -6.90 13.97 -2.70
C LEU A 82 -5.51 14.59 -2.64
N VAL A 83 -5.37 15.79 -2.07
CA VAL A 83 -4.08 16.48 -1.92
C VAL A 83 -3.13 15.66 -1.04
N LEU A 84 -3.60 15.11 0.09
CA LEU A 84 -2.77 14.29 0.97
C LEU A 84 -2.29 12.99 0.30
N PHE A 85 -3.17 12.31 -0.45
CA PHE A 85 -2.75 11.14 -1.22
C PHE A 85 -1.81 11.49 -2.38
N ALA A 86 -2.02 12.64 -3.05
CA ALA A 86 -1.11 13.15 -4.08
C ALA A 86 0.28 13.46 -3.51
N LEU A 87 0.36 14.10 -2.33
CA LEU A 87 1.60 14.31 -1.61
C LEU A 87 2.25 12.97 -1.20
N GLY A 88 1.45 12.01 -0.75
CA GLY A 88 1.91 10.65 -0.49
C GLY A 88 2.55 10.01 -1.72
N SER A 89 1.90 10.07 -2.87
CA SER A 89 2.46 9.59 -4.16
C SER A 89 3.72 10.33 -4.55
N PHE A 90 3.77 11.64 -4.34
CA PHE A 90 4.96 12.46 -4.60
C PHE A 90 6.16 11.99 -3.76
N PHE A 91 5.98 11.81 -2.46
CA PHE A 91 7.06 11.34 -1.59
C PHE A 91 7.47 9.90 -1.89
N ALA A 92 6.51 9.01 -2.21
CA ALA A 92 6.80 7.63 -2.59
C ALA A 92 7.60 7.57 -3.90
N LEU A 93 7.20 8.33 -4.93
CA LEU A 93 7.92 8.41 -6.20
C LEU A 93 9.32 9.00 -6.01
N ARG A 94 9.43 10.07 -5.22
CA ARG A 94 10.72 10.66 -4.87
C ARG A 94 11.64 9.66 -4.17
N GLU A 95 11.12 8.91 -3.20
CA GLU A 95 11.88 7.87 -2.49
C GLU A 95 12.36 6.79 -3.47
N PHE A 96 11.48 6.29 -4.35
CA PHE A 96 11.81 5.32 -5.36
C PHE A 96 12.93 5.79 -6.31
N LEU A 97 12.82 7.02 -6.80
CA LEU A 97 13.77 7.59 -7.77
C LEU A 97 15.11 7.99 -7.12
N THR A 98 15.13 8.41 -5.86
CA THR A 98 16.37 8.71 -5.13
C THR A 98 17.29 7.48 -5.04
N LEU A 99 16.70 6.28 -5.00
CA LEU A 99 17.42 5.01 -4.96
C LEU A 99 17.68 4.42 -6.35
N SER A 100 17.25 5.11 -7.40
CA SER A 100 17.44 4.70 -8.80
C SER A 100 18.34 5.71 -9.51
N PRO A 101 19.54 5.31 -9.99
CA PRO A 101 20.43 6.24 -10.69
C PRO A 101 19.72 6.88 -11.88
N THR A 102 19.70 8.20 -11.92
CA THR A 102 19.16 9.03 -13.01
C THR A 102 20.28 9.80 -13.68
N ARG A 103 20.08 10.20 -14.94
CA ARG A 103 21.01 11.01 -15.74
C ARG A 103 20.38 12.35 -16.10
N GLN A 104 21.19 13.28 -16.60
CA GLN A 104 20.69 14.59 -17.06
C GLN A 104 19.62 14.45 -18.16
N GLY A 105 19.75 13.45 -19.05
CA GLY A 105 18.75 13.15 -20.08
C GLY A 105 17.36 12.75 -19.54
N ASP A 106 17.28 12.31 -18.28
CA ASP A 106 16.00 11.91 -17.65
C ASP A 106 15.24 13.11 -17.06
N HIS A 107 15.86 14.28 -16.97
CA HIS A 107 15.29 15.45 -16.28
C HIS A 107 13.92 15.84 -16.83
N ARG A 108 13.75 15.86 -18.17
CA ARG A 108 12.46 16.19 -18.81
C ARG A 108 11.36 15.20 -18.42
N SER A 109 11.67 13.90 -18.46
CA SER A 109 10.74 12.84 -18.09
C SER A 109 10.40 12.85 -16.59
N LEU A 110 11.37 13.22 -15.73
CA LEU A 110 11.16 13.41 -14.30
C LEU A 110 10.23 14.60 -14.01
N VAL A 111 10.48 15.75 -14.66
CA VAL A 111 9.61 16.93 -14.54
C VAL A 111 8.19 16.59 -15.00
N LEU A 112 8.05 15.90 -16.12
CA LEU A 112 6.74 15.46 -16.62
C LEU A 112 6.04 14.52 -15.61
N ALA A 113 6.77 13.57 -15.01
CA ALA A 113 6.22 12.64 -14.04
C ALA A 113 5.67 13.35 -12.78
N PHE A 114 6.46 14.27 -12.20
CA PHE A 114 6.09 14.94 -10.95
C PHE A 114 5.07 16.06 -11.13
N PHE A 115 5.19 16.85 -12.18
CA PHE A 115 4.41 18.08 -12.37
C PHE A 115 3.33 17.99 -13.45
N GLY A 116 3.37 16.96 -14.29
CA GLY A 116 2.32 16.68 -15.27
C GLY A 116 1.49 15.46 -14.88
N VAL A 117 2.12 14.29 -14.86
CA VAL A 117 1.43 13.00 -14.68
C VAL A 117 0.75 12.90 -13.31
N LEU A 118 1.48 13.20 -12.23
CA LEU A 118 0.94 13.06 -10.88
C LEU A 118 -0.27 13.99 -10.64
N PRO A 119 -0.19 15.32 -10.87
CA PRO A 119 -1.35 16.18 -10.65
C PRO A 119 -2.53 15.82 -11.55
N PHE A 120 -2.29 15.48 -12.81
CA PHE A 120 -3.36 15.13 -13.74
C PHE A 120 -4.05 13.81 -13.36
N GLN A 121 -3.31 12.81 -12.90
CA GLN A 121 -3.89 11.56 -12.40
C GLN A 121 -4.84 11.81 -11.21
N TYR A 122 -4.43 12.65 -10.26
CA TYR A 122 -5.28 13.01 -9.12
C TYR A 122 -6.43 13.95 -9.48
N PHE A 123 -6.25 14.79 -10.50
CA PHE A 123 -7.35 15.57 -11.08
C PHE A 123 -8.44 14.65 -11.67
N LEU A 124 -8.06 13.62 -12.43
CA LEU A 124 -9.00 12.63 -12.96
C LEU A 124 -9.77 11.88 -11.87
N VAL A 125 -9.10 11.56 -10.74
CA VAL A 125 -9.77 10.97 -9.57
C VAL A 125 -10.78 11.96 -8.99
N GLY A 126 -10.39 13.22 -8.77
CA GLY A 126 -11.23 14.23 -8.14
C GLY A 126 -12.41 14.68 -9.00
N THR A 127 -12.32 14.50 -10.31
CA THR A 127 -13.42 14.78 -11.26
C THR A 127 -14.18 13.51 -11.66
N GLU A 128 -13.87 12.38 -11.03
CA GLU A 128 -14.53 11.07 -11.22
C GLU A 128 -14.52 10.56 -12.67
N HIS A 129 -13.55 11.02 -13.48
CA HIS A 129 -13.36 10.53 -14.85
C HIS A 129 -12.63 9.16 -14.84
N PHE A 130 -13.25 8.16 -14.22
CA PHE A 130 -12.62 6.86 -13.97
C PHE A 130 -12.23 6.10 -15.23
N ASP A 131 -12.89 6.28 -16.36
CA ASP A 131 -12.53 5.61 -17.61
C ASP A 131 -11.19 6.11 -18.14
N LEU A 132 -10.99 7.45 -18.17
CA LEU A 132 -9.71 8.02 -18.55
C LEU A 132 -8.63 7.76 -17.47
N PHE A 133 -9.01 7.87 -16.18
CA PHE A 133 -8.14 7.59 -15.05
C PHE A 133 -7.46 6.22 -15.15
N THR A 134 -8.21 5.18 -15.52
CA THR A 134 -7.71 3.80 -15.57
C THR A 134 -6.72 3.57 -16.70
N VAL A 135 -6.85 4.28 -17.83
CA VAL A 135 -5.99 4.11 -19.02
C VAL A 135 -4.92 5.18 -19.14
N PHE A 136 -5.02 6.29 -18.42
CA PHE A 136 -4.12 7.43 -18.57
C PHE A 136 -2.64 7.04 -18.36
N ILE A 137 -2.31 6.45 -17.22
CA ILE A 137 -0.91 6.05 -16.95
C ILE A 137 -0.50 4.83 -17.79
N PRO A 138 -1.24 3.71 -17.79
CA PRO A 138 -0.77 2.50 -18.48
C PRO A 138 -0.75 2.63 -20.01
N VAL A 139 -1.44 3.58 -20.60
CA VAL A 139 -1.45 3.77 -22.05
C VAL A 139 -0.77 5.08 -22.44
N TYR A 140 -1.35 6.23 -22.08
CA TYR A 140 -0.85 7.51 -22.57
C TYR A 140 0.51 7.88 -22.01
N VAL A 141 0.68 7.79 -20.69
CA VAL A 141 1.96 8.12 -20.05
C VAL A 141 3.03 7.09 -20.40
N PHE A 142 2.67 5.80 -20.48
CA PHE A 142 3.58 4.73 -20.86
C PHE A 142 4.21 4.98 -22.24
N LEU A 143 3.47 5.51 -23.19
CA LEU A 143 3.96 5.85 -24.53
C LEU A 143 4.64 7.23 -24.57
N ALA A 144 4.13 8.23 -23.83
CA ALA A 144 4.65 9.59 -23.87
C ALA A 144 6.03 9.76 -23.21
N LEU A 145 6.30 9.02 -22.12
CA LEU A 145 7.57 9.12 -21.40
C LEU A 145 8.80 8.74 -22.24
N PRO A 146 8.81 7.60 -22.96
CA PRO A 146 9.92 7.29 -23.87
C PRO A 146 10.13 8.34 -24.96
N VAL A 147 9.05 8.95 -25.46
CA VAL A 147 9.17 10.07 -26.43
C VAL A 147 9.87 11.26 -25.79
N ALA A 148 9.46 11.67 -24.58
CA ALA A 148 10.11 12.74 -23.83
C ALA A 148 11.59 12.46 -23.55
N SER A 149 11.94 11.20 -23.23
CA SER A 149 13.32 10.76 -23.04
C SER A 149 14.13 10.74 -24.35
N ALA A 150 13.51 10.32 -25.47
CA ALA A 150 14.16 10.29 -26.78
C ALA A 150 14.50 11.71 -27.28
N LEU A 151 13.62 12.68 -27.00
CA LEU A 151 13.85 14.09 -27.33
C LEU A 151 14.99 14.74 -26.51
N ALA A 152 15.53 14.05 -25.51
CA ALA A 152 16.72 14.47 -24.77
C ALA A 152 18.02 14.00 -25.40
N ASP A 153 17.98 13.24 -26.50
CA ASP A 153 19.10 12.76 -27.30
C ASP A 153 20.20 12.02 -26.52
N ASP A 154 19.78 11.24 -25.49
CA ASP A 154 20.69 10.39 -24.68
C ASP A 154 20.31 8.91 -24.81
N PRO A 155 20.91 8.13 -25.73
CA PRO A 155 20.58 6.74 -25.97
C PRO A 155 21.16 5.79 -24.90
N VAL A 156 22.04 6.26 -24.01
CA VAL A 156 22.75 5.40 -23.05
C VAL A 156 21.78 4.80 -22.06
N ARG A 157 21.68 3.47 -22.03
CA ARG A 157 20.75 2.69 -21.18
C ARG A 157 19.31 3.17 -21.29
N PHE A 158 18.88 3.58 -22.47
CA PHE A 158 17.57 4.18 -22.73
C PHE A 158 16.41 3.32 -22.19
N LEU A 159 16.39 2.04 -22.55
CA LEU A 159 15.34 1.12 -22.10
C LEU A 159 15.33 0.96 -20.57
N GLU A 160 16.49 0.76 -19.96
CA GLU A 160 16.62 0.59 -18.51
C GLU A 160 16.13 1.82 -17.73
N ARG A 161 16.49 3.03 -18.20
CA ARG A 161 16.07 4.28 -17.56
C ARG A 161 14.57 4.49 -17.66
N ASN A 162 13.99 4.32 -18.85
CA ASN A 162 12.55 4.44 -19.05
C ASN A 162 11.77 3.37 -18.26
N ALA A 163 12.23 2.12 -18.27
CA ALA A 163 11.60 1.06 -17.50
C ALA A 163 11.55 1.39 -16.00
N LYS A 164 12.64 1.91 -15.43
CA LYS A 164 12.68 2.32 -14.01
C LYS A 164 11.68 3.43 -13.69
N LEU A 165 11.64 4.46 -14.56
CA LEU A 165 10.71 5.58 -14.36
C LEU A 165 9.25 5.13 -14.49
N GLN A 166 8.94 4.31 -15.50
CA GLN A 166 7.61 3.73 -15.70
C GLN A 166 7.17 2.86 -14.52
N TRP A 167 8.06 2.00 -13.98
CA TRP A 167 7.80 1.23 -12.77
C TRP A 167 7.51 2.14 -11.57
N GLY A 168 8.32 3.17 -11.37
CA GLY A 168 8.08 4.14 -10.29
C GLY A 168 6.71 4.81 -10.40
N ILE A 169 6.32 5.26 -11.59
CA ILE A 169 5.01 5.89 -11.85
C ILE A 169 3.87 4.89 -11.63
N MET A 170 4.00 3.65 -12.14
CA MET A 170 2.98 2.61 -11.96
C MET A 170 2.76 2.26 -10.48
N VAL A 171 3.82 2.10 -9.71
CA VAL A 171 3.69 1.75 -8.28
C VAL A 171 3.27 2.95 -7.45
N CYS A 172 3.97 4.09 -7.59
CA CYS A 172 3.82 5.22 -6.67
C CYS A 172 2.68 6.17 -7.03
N ILE A 173 2.34 6.32 -8.31
CA ILE A 173 1.23 7.21 -8.73
C ILE A 173 -0.01 6.38 -9.04
N TYR A 174 0.04 5.47 -10.01
CA TYR A 174 -1.11 4.68 -10.42
C TYR A 174 -1.63 3.82 -9.26
N GLY A 175 -0.76 3.02 -8.63
CA GLY A 175 -1.14 2.17 -7.51
C GLY A 175 -1.77 2.95 -6.35
N MET A 176 -1.15 4.06 -5.94
CA MET A 176 -1.63 4.88 -4.82
C MET A 176 -2.90 5.66 -5.13
N SER A 177 -3.07 6.16 -6.36
CA SER A 177 -4.25 6.96 -6.74
C SER A 177 -5.55 6.15 -6.72
N HIS A 178 -5.49 4.81 -6.79
CA HIS A 178 -6.66 3.95 -6.63
C HIS A 178 -7.21 3.92 -5.21
N VAL A 179 -6.42 4.28 -4.20
CA VAL A 179 -6.90 4.34 -2.81
C VAL A 179 -7.96 5.43 -2.63
N PRO A 180 -7.70 6.71 -2.95
CA PRO A 180 -8.73 7.73 -2.90
C PRO A 180 -9.83 7.50 -3.96
N ALA A 181 -9.55 6.89 -5.10
CA ALA A 181 -10.57 6.53 -6.09
C ALA A 181 -11.62 5.55 -5.52
N LEU A 182 -11.19 4.58 -4.69
CA LEU A 182 -12.12 3.69 -3.96
C LEU A 182 -13.07 4.44 -3.02
N MET A 183 -12.63 5.58 -2.47
CA MET A 183 -13.46 6.39 -1.56
C MET A 183 -14.54 7.19 -2.29
N LEU A 184 -14.40 7.39 -3.60
CA LEU A 184 -15.32 8.14 -4.46
C LEU A 184 -16.24 7.24 -5.28
N LEU A 185 -16.16 5.91 -5.13
CA LEU A 185 -17.09 5.00 -5.80
C LEU A 185 -18.48 5.16 -5.22
N ASP A 186 -19.45 5.37 -6.07
CA ASP A 186 -20.86 5.44 -5.73
C ASP A 186 -21.56 4.10 -6.01
N PHE A 187 -22.31 3.61 -5.01
CA PHE A 187 -23.06 2.35 -5.12
C PHE A 187 -24.54 2.64 -4.96
N PRO A 188 -25.36 2.44 -5.98
CA PRO A 188 -26.79 2.77 -5.96
C PRO A 188 -27.59 2.16 -4.80
N SER A 189 -27.09 1.07 -4.21
CA SER A 189 -27.77 0.34 -3.13
C SER A 189 -27.07 0.51 -1.76
N TYR A 190 -26.14 1.44 -1.61
CA TYR A 190 -25.32 1.58 -0.43
C TYR A 190 -25.15 3.03 -0.01
N ASP A 191 -26.04 3.47 0.91
CA ASP A 191 -26.07 4.85 1.45
C ASP A 191 -24.89 5.15 2.42
N LYS A 192 -23.89 4.27 2.51
CA LYS A 192 -22.78 4.40 3.45
C LYS A 192 -21.51 4.90 2.74
N GLN A 193 -20.61 5.46 3.52
CA GLN A 193 -19.40 6.05 2.98
C GLN A 193 -18.47 4.99 2.36
N SER A 194 -18.14 5.15 1.08
CA SER A 194 -17.22 4.26 0.34
C SER A 194 -15.81 4.21 0.93
N ALA A 195 -15.47 5.13 1.83
CA ALA A 195 -14.23 5.08 2.61
C ALA A 195 -14.04 3.79 3.42
N PHE A 196 -15.13 3.08 3.78
CA PHE A 196 -15.05 1.75 4.40
C PHE A 196 -14.41 0.69 3.49
N LEU A 197 -14.46 0.89 2.16
CA LEU A 197 -13.77 0.01 1.21
C LEU A 197 -12.24 0.07 1.37
N VAL A 198 -11.71 1.26 1.63
CA VAL A 198 -10.27 1.42 1.89
C VAL A 198 -9.86 0.75 3.19
N LEU A 199 -10.65 0.93 4.25
CA LEU A 199 -10.39 0.21 5.51
C LEU A 199 -10.46 -1.30 5.32
N PHE A 200 -11.49 -1.79 4.66
CA PHE A 200 -11.65 -3.20 4.33
C PHE A 200 -10.42 -3.72 3.60
N LEU A 201 -9.99 -3.04 2.52
CA LEU A 201 -8.81 -3.40 1.73
C LEU A 201 -7.54 -3.46 2.61
N VAL A 202 -7.30 -2.42 3.40
CA VAL A 202 -6.12 -2.34 4.28
C VAL A 202 -6.12 -3.46 5.31
N LEU A 203 -7.24 -3.68 6.01
CA LEU A 203 -7.34 -4.72 7.05
C LEU A 203 -7.14 -6.12 6.48
N VAL A 204 -7.78 -6.41 5.34
CA VAL A 204 -7.69 -7.71 4.67
C VAL A 204 -6.26 -7.99 4.22
N VAL A 205 -5.63 -7.05 3.50
CA VAL A 205 -4.27 -7.20 3.00
C VAL A 205 -3.26 -7.27 4.15
N GLN A 206 -3.37 -6.42 5.18
CA GLN A 206 -2.47 -6.47 6.33
C GLN A 206 -2.60 -7.75 7.13
N THR A 207 -3.82 -8.26 7.31
CA THR A 207 -4.04 -9.56 7.98
C THR A 207 -3.40 -10.70 7.20
N CYS A 208 -3.55 -10.69 5.88
CA CYS A 208 -2.87 -11.65 4.99
C CYS A 208 -1.34 -11.60 5.19
N MET A 209 -0.74 -10.40 5.12
CA MET A 209 0.70 -10.20 5.24
C MET A 209 1.25 -10.59 6.62
N VAL A 210 0.55 -10.20 7.69
CA VAL A 210 0.94 -10.54 9.07
C VAL A 210 0.86 -12.05 9.30
N THR A 211 -0.23 -12.69 8.88
CA THR A 211 -0.42 -14.14 9.01
C THR A 211 0.65 -14.89 8.21
N GLN A 212 0.91 -14.50 6.97
CA GLN A 212 1.98 -15.06 6.15
C GLN A 212 3.33 -14.98 6.86
N HIS A 213 3.65 -13.82 7.43
CA HIS A 213 4.92 -13.63 8.14
C HIS A 213 5.02 -14.49 9.42
N LEU A 214 3.94 -14.56 10.20
CA LEU A 214 3.88 -15.37 11.42
C LEU A 214 4.00 -16.86 11.10
N VAL A 215 3.25 -17.37 10.12
CA VAL A 215 3.32 -18.79 9.72
C VAL A 215 4.71 -19.15 9.20
N ALA A 216 5.34 -18.30 8.37
CA ALA A 216 6.69 -18.53 7.90
C ALA A 216 7.72 -18.60 9.06
N ARG A 217 7.48 -17.85 10.14
CA ARG A 217 8.34 -17.82 11.31
C ARG A 217 8.17 -19.04 12.22
N TYR A 218 6.90 -19.42 12.49
CA TYR A 218 6.61 -20.52 13.45
C TYR A 218 6.61 -21.90 12.80
N ARG A 219 6.42 -21.98 11.49
CA ARG A 219 6.45 -23.21 10.70
C ARG A 219 7.36 -23.02 9.48
N PRO A 220 8.68 -22.93 9.68
CA PRO A 220 9.62 -22.70 8.60
C PRO A 220 9.54 -23.83 7.57
N ARG A 221 9.41 -23.44 6.30
CA ARG A 221 9.46 -24.32 5.14
C ARG A 221 10.39 -23.71 4.08
N PRO A 222 10.89 -24.49 3.12
CA PRO A 222 11.74 -23.98 2.06
C PRO A 222 11.03 -22.82 1.33
N PRO A 223 11.69 -21.67 1.18
CA PRO A 223 11.13 -20.52 0.49
C PRO A 223 11.02 -20.79 -1.02
N VAL A 224 9.95 -20.30 -1.64
CA VAL A 224 9.71 -20.40 -3.09
C VAL A 224 10.70 -19.56 -3.89
N ALA A 225 11.07 -18.41 -3.35
CA ALA A 225 11.97 -17.45 -3.98
C ALA A 225 13.08 -17.04 -2.97
N ALA A 226 13.97 -17.97 -2.65
CA ALA A 226 14.99 -17.81 -1.60
C ALA A 226 15.89 -16.59 -1.80
N GLN A 227 16.22 -16.23 -3.04
CA GLN A 227 17.03 -15.08 -3.38
C GLN A 227 16.31 -13.73 -3.12
N ILE A 228 14.98 -13.74 -3.15
CA ILE A 228 14.15 -12.54 -2.99
C ILE A 228 13.60 -12.45 -1.57
N SER A 229 12.97 -13.53 -1.08
CA SER A 229 12.27 -13.54 0.21
C SER A 229 12.38 -14.88 0.91
N GLN A 230 12.96 -14.88 2.11
CA GLN A 230 13.04 -16.06 2.97
C GLN A 230 11.69 -16.42 3.63
N SER A 231 10.76 -15.48 3.72
CA SER A 231 9.46 -15.67 4.36
C SER A 231 8.33 -16.07 3.40
N PHE A 232 8.57 -16.08 2.07
CA PHE A 232 7.56 -16.45 1.09
C PHE A 232 7.62 -17.96 0.81
N THR A 233 6.66 -18.70 1.37
CA THR A 233 6.44 -20.13 1.09
C THR A 233 4.99 -20.33 0.66
N TRP A 234 4.70 -21.33 -0.17
CA TRP A 234 3.30 -21.64 -0.57
C TRP A 234 2.39 -21.89 0.64
N HIS A 235 2.94 -22.53 1.67
CA HIS A 235 2.20 -22.81 2.90
C HIS A 235 1.85 -21.52 3.68
N SER A 236 2.83 -20.62 3.89
CA SER A 236 2.58 -19.35 4.58
C SER A 236 1.66 -18.44 3.78
N TRP A 237 1.81 -18.44 2.45
CA TRP A 237 0.95 -17.68 1.55
C TRP A 237 -0.51 -18.17 1.61
N GLY A 238 -0.74 -19.50 1.54
CA GLY A 238 -2.07 -20.07 1.65
C GLY A 238 -2.78 -19.74 2.97
N TRP A 239 -2.07 -19.82 4.10
CA TRP A 239 -2.62 -19.40 5.40
C TRP A 239 -2.91 -17.91 5.47
N GLY A 240 -2.05 -17.07 4.89
CA GLY A 240 -2.28 -15.64 4.77
C GLY A 240 -3.54 -15.34 3.97
N MET A 241 -3.69 -15.98 2.80
CA MET A 241 -4.87 -15.85 1.95
C MET A 241 -6.15 -16.26 2.69
N ALA A 242 -6.13 -17.40 3.37
CA ALA A 242 -7.28 -17.89 4.13
C ALA A 242 -7.68 -16.93 5.27
N ALA A 243 -6.70 -16.45 6.05
CA ALA A 243 -6.97 -15.52 7.15
C ALA A 243 -7.50 -14.17 6.66
N GLY A 244 -6.90 -13.59 5.60
CA GLY A 244 -7.37 -12.34 5.02
C GLY A 244 -8.77 -12.45 4.43
N SER A 245 -9.07 -13.54 3.69
CA SER A 245 -10.40 -13.77 3.09
C SER A 245 -11.47 -14.04 4.16
N LEU A 246 -11.12 -14.76 5.21
CA LEU A 246 -12.03 -14.98 6.35
C LEU A 246 -12.36 -13.65 7.04
N LEU A 247 -11.36 -12.83 7.32
CA LEU A 247 -11.59 -11.49 7.88
C LEU A 247 -12.47 -10.64 6.96
N GLY A 248 -12.21 -10.63 5.66
CA GLY A 248 -13.04 -9.91 4.70
C GLY A 248 -14.49 -10.35 4.70
N THR A 249 -14.75 -11.67 4.81
CA THR A 249 -16.09 -12.20 4.95
C THR A 249 -16.78 -11.72 6.23
N LEU A 250 -16.05 -11.66 7.34
CA LEU A 250 -16.58 -11.13 8.62
C LEU A 250 -16.88 -9.63 8.55
N LEU A 251 -16.10 -8.88 7.78
CA LEU A 251 -16.25 -7.43 7.57
C LEU A 251 -17.26 -7.08 6.46
N ALA A 252 -17.86 -8.06 5.77
CA ALA A 252 -18.83 -7.80 4.70
C ALA A 252 -19.95 -6.81 5.11
N GLY A 253 -20.36 -6.80 6.39
CA GLY A 253 -21.41 -5.91 6.90
C GLY A 253 -21.09 -4.41 6.87
N ILE A 254 -19.82 -4.01 6.73
CA ILE A 254 -19.40 -2.62 6.60
C ILE A 254 -19.13 -2.22 5.14
N THR A 255 -19.39 -3.11 4.21
CA THR A 255 -19.16 -2.91 2.76
C THR A 255 -20.48 -3.12 1.99
N PRO A 256 -20.56 -2.71 0.73
CA PRO A 256 -21.72 -3.02 -0.12
C PRO A 256 -21.82 -4.51 -0.51
N PHE A 257 -20.85 -5.33 -0.11
CA PHE A 257 -20.70 -6.71 -0.56
C PHE A 257 -21.53 -7.69 0.30
N VAL A 258 -22.09 -8.71 -0.35
CA VAL A 258 -22.55 -9.90 0.37
C VAL A 258 -21.36 -10.78 0.79
N PRO A 259 -21.49 -11.67 1.80
CA PRO A 259 -20.34 -12.42 2.34
C PRO A 259 -19.52 -13.19 1.30
N VAL A 260 -20.16 -13.77 0.28
CA VAL A 260 -19.47 -14.50 -0.80
C VAL A 260 -18.65 -13.57 -1.69
N GLN A 261 -19.19 -12.39 -2.02
CA GLN A 261 -18.49 -11.36 -2.78
C GLN A 261 -17.29 -10.81 -1.99
N ALA A 262 -17.50 -10.52 -0.69
CA ALA A 262 -16.46 -10.07 0.21
C ALA A 262 -15.31 -11.10 0.31
N PHE A 263 -15.63 -12.40 0.38
CA PHE A 263 -14.65 -13.47 0.34
C PHE A 263 -13.82 -13.45 -0.96
N ALA A 264 -14.49 -13.43 -2.12
CA ALA A 264 -13.82 -13.46 -3.43
C ALA A 264 -12.95 -12.21 -3.65
N LEU A 265 -13.48 -11.01 -3.37
CA LEU A 265 -12.75 -9.75 -3.51
C LEU A 265 -11.57 -9.64 -2.52
N SER A 266 -11.72 -10.19 -1.30
CA SER A 266 -10.62 -10.28 -0.33
C SER A 266 -9.52 -11.23 -0.82
N LEU A 267 -9.89 -12.35 -1.41
CA LEU A 267 -8.94 -13.32 -1.97
C LEU A 267 -8.09 -12.66 -3.07
N ILE A 268 -8.73 -11.94 -3.98
CA ILE A 268 -8.07 -11.20 -5.06
C ILE A 268 -7.13 -10.12 -4.48
N ALA A 269 -7.61 -9.33 -3.51
CA ALA A 269 -6.83 -8.28 -2.87
C ALA A 269 -5.61 -8.83 -2.10
N CYS A 270 -5.79 -9.93 -1.36
CA CYS A 270 -4.70 -10.63 -0.66
C CYS A 270 -3.64 -11.16 -1.63
N ALA A 271 -4.08 -11.79 -2.74
CA ALA A 271 -3.15 -12.28 -3.77
C ALA A 271 -2.35 -11.12 -4.37
N ALA A 272 -3.03 -10.07 -4.84
CA ALA A 272 -2.37 -8.91 -5.44
C ALA A 272 -1.41 -8.23 -4.46
N GLY A 273 -1.83 -7.99 -3.22
CA GLY A 273 -0.99 -7.33 -2.20
C GLY A 273 0.24 -8.15 -1.81
N SER A 274 0.07 -9.45 -1.57
CA SER A 274 1.18 -10.34 -1.18
C SER A 274 2.19 -10.59 -2.30
N LEU A 275 1.73 -10.77 -3.53
CA LEU A 275 2.60 -10.90 -4.70
C LEU A 275 3.26 -9.57 -5.06
N GLY A 276 2.54 -8.46 -4.93
CA GLY A 276 3.10 -7.11 -5.08
C GLY A 276 4.22 -6.83 -4.08
N HIS A 277 4.04 -7.19 -2.81
CA HIS A 277 5.10 -7.11 -1.81
C HIS A 277 6.34 -7.96 -2.18
N LEU A 278 6.14 -9.15 -2.78
CA LEU A 278 7.24 -9.97 -3.28
C LEU A 278 8.00 -9.27 -4.41
N VAL A 279 7.29 -8.62 -5.35
CA VAL A 279 7.88 -7.82 -6.43
C VAL A 279 8.69 -6.65 -5.86
N MET A 280 8.15 -5.94 -4.87
CA MET A 280 8.87 -4.83 -4.23
C MET A 280 10.14 -5.30 -3.47
N LYS A 281 10.12 -6.51 -2.90
CA LYS A 281 11.34 -7.14 -2.37
C LYS A 281 12.35 -7.47 -3.46
N ALA A 282 11.92 -7.95 -4.61
CA ALA A 282 12.80 -8.19 -5.75
C ALA A 282 13.48 -6.90 -6.23
N LEU A 283 12.72 -5.81 -6.35
CA LEU A 283 13.26 -4.49 -6.69
C LEU A 283 14.28 -3.99 -5.67
N LYS A 284 14.04 -4.18 -4.36
CA LYS A 284 15.01 -3.85 -3.31
C LYS A 284 16.30 -4.66 -3.44
N ARG A 285 16.19 -5.95 -3.72
CA ARG A 285 17.35 -6.84 -3.93
C ARG A 285 18.17 -6.44 -5.17
N ASP A 286 17.51 -6.10 -6.27
CA ASP A 286 18.14 -5.57 -7.47
C ASP A 286 18.95 -4.29 -7.19
N ARG A 287 18.47 -3.45 -6.27
CA ARG A 287 19.16 -2.21 -5.85
C ARG A 287 20.20 -2.42 -4.73
N GLY A 288 20.33 -3.62 -4.16
CA GLY A 288 21.22 -3.91 -3.04
C GLY A 288 20.82 -3.20 -1.75
N ILE A 289 19.56 -2.79 -1.59
CA ILE A 289 19.06 -2.07 -0.41
C ILE A 289 18.16 -2.97 0.45
N PRO A 290 18.36 -2.98 1.81
CA PRO A 290 17.51 -3.76 2.70
C PRO A 290 16.13 -3.11 2.91
N ILE A 291 16.06 -1.79 2.88
CA ILE A 291 14.87 -0.95 3.06
C ILE A 291 14.94 0.24 2.12
N TRP A 292 13.80 0.80 1.73
CA TRP A 292 13.73 1.99 0.86
C TRP A 292 14.33 3.27 1.47
N ARG A 293 14.71 3.24 2.74
CA ARG A 293 15.31 4.37 3.46
C ARG A 293 16.72 4.75 3.00
N GLY A 294 17.45 3.85 2.31
CA GLY A 294 18.88 4.02 2.06
C GLY A 294 19.75 3.91 3.31
N GLN A 295 21.08 4.03 3.18
CA GLN A 295 22.03 3.97 4.30
C GLN A 295 22.23 5.33 5.02
N GLY A 296 21.55 6.40 4.63
CA GLY A 296 21.64 7.74 5.21
C GLY A 296 20.43 8.15 6.05
N LYS A 297 20.58 9.20 6.88
CA LYS A 297 19.45 9.87 7.50
C LYS A 297 18.51 10.33 6.40
N ALA A 298 17.23 9.98 6.48
CA ALA A 298 16.23 10.38 5.51
C ALA A 298 16.29 11.91 5.30
N VAL A 299 16.67 12.33 4.11
CA VAL A 299 16.77 13.77 3.74
C VAL A 299 15.42 14.50 3.88
N THR A 300 14.34 13.74 4.01
CA THR A 300 12.96 14.27 4.02
C THR A 300 12.08 13.81 5.18
N GLY A 301 12.60 13.09 6.17
CA GLY A 301 11.78 12.58 7.28
C GLY A 301 10.79 11.44 6.91
N ALA A 302 10.45 11.29 5.64
CA ALA A 302 9.47 10.31 5.12
C ALA A 302 10.10 8.99 4.65
N GLY A 303 11.37 8.73 4.97
CA GLY A 303 12.07 7.51 4.53
C GLY A 303 11.39 6.24 5.02
N GLY A 304 11.21 5.28 4.11
CA GLY A 304 10.53 4.00 4.36
C GLY A 304 9.00 4.07 4.19
N MET A 305 8.48 5.11 3.55
CA MET A 305 7.06 5.20 3.20
C MET A 305 6.68 4.10 2.21
N LEU A 306 7.51 3.88 1.20
CA LEU A 306 7.26 2.88 0.18
C LEU A 306 7.22 1.45 0.75
N ASP A 307 8.01 1.15 1.79
CA ASP A 307 7.96 -0.14 2.50
C ASP A 307 6.62 -0.42 3.21
N ARG A 308 5.79 0.59 3.40
CA ARG A 308 4.52 0.47 4.12
C ARG A 308 3.32 0.40 3.21
N ILE A 309 3.45 1.02 2.05
CA ILE A 309 2.38 1.09 1.07
C ILE A 309 2.58 0.08 -0.08
N ASP A 310 3.69 -0.64 -0.10
CA ASP A 310 4.07 -1.53 -1.20
C ASP A 310 2.99 -2.57 -1.54
N SER A 311 2.45 -3.27 -0.54
CA SER A 311 1.36 -4.22 -0.75
C SER A 311 0.06 -3.53 -1.20
N LEU A 312 -0.21 -2.31 -0.68
CA LEU A 312 -1.40 -1.55 -1.02
C LEU A 312 -1.34 -1.01 -2.45
N CYS A 313 -0.16 -0.57 -2.92
CA CYS A 313 0.04 -0.10 -4.30
C CYS A 313 -0.32 -1.14 -5.36
N PHE A 314 -0.23 -2.43 -5.03
CA PHE A 314 -0.64 -3.52 -5.93
C PHE A 314 -2.07 -3.98 -5.67
N ALA A 315 -2.49 -4.02 -4.40
CA ALA A 315 -3.84 -4.47 -4.05
C ALA A 315 -4.92 -3.47 -4.47
N ALA A 316 -4.67 -2.16 -4.32
CA ALA A 316 -5.68 -1.13 -4.58
C ALA A 316 -6.16 -1.08 -6.04
N PRO A 317 -5.30 -1.05 -7.07
CA PRO A 317 -5.77 -1.06 -8.45
C PRO A 317 -6.51 -2.34 -8.80
N VAL A 318 -5.99 -3.51 -8.40
CA VAL A 318 -6.63 -4.79 -8.70
C VAL A 318 -8.01 -4.89 -8.02
N PHE A 319 -8.10 -4.47 -6.76
CA PHE A 319 -9.38 -4.43 -6.03
C PHE A 319 -10.36 -3.43 -6.66
N PHE A 320 -9.92 -2.22 -6.99
CA PHE A 320 -10.74 -1.18 -7.63
C PHE A 320 -11.33 -1.67 -8.95
N HIS A 321 -10.50 -2.22 -9.84
CA HIS A 321 -10.97 -2.73 -11.12
C HIS A 321 -11.90 -3.94 -10.96
N SER A 322 -11.62 -4.84 -10.01
CA SER A 322 -12.49 -5.98 -9.71
C SER A 322 -13.86 -5.54 -9.22
N VAL A 323 -13.90 -4.52 -8.35
CA VAL A 323 -15.15 -3.94 -7.83
C VAL A 323 -15.92 -3.25 -8.96
N ARG A 324 -15.26 -2.36 -9.73
CA ARG A 324 -15.91 -1.66 -10.85
C ARG A 324 -16.48 -2.65 -11.88
N TRP A 325 -15.69 -3.61 -12.28
CA TRP A 325 -16.12 -4.62 -13.26
C TRP A 325 -17.31 -5.44 -12.78
N TYR A 326 -17.29 -5.85 -11.51
CA TYR A 326 -18.35 -6.69 -10.94
C TYR A 326 -19.67 -5.94 -10.75
N PHE A 327 -19.61 -4.67 -10.31
CA PHE A 327 -20.80 -3.86 -10.05
C PHE A 327 -21.25 -2.99 -11.23
N GLY A 328 -20.48 -2.95 -12.33
CA GLY A 328 -20.79 -2.16 -13.52
C GLY A 328 -20.72 -0.64 -13.29
N LEU A 329 -19.76 -0.19 -12.44
CA LEU A 329 -19.56 1.20 -12.04
C LEU A 329 -18.63 1.94 -13.01
#